data_9c2adb7c694bb89897506da791129095
#
_entry.id   9c2adb7c694bb89897506da791129095
#
_cell.length_a   1.000
_cell.length_b   1.000
_cell.length_c   1.000
_cell.angle_alpha   90.00
_cell.angle_beta   90.00
_cell.angle_gamma   90.00
#
_symmetry.space_group_name_H-M   'P 1'
#
loop_
_entity.id
_entity.type
_entity.pdbx_description
1 polymer ?
#
loop_
_entity_poly.entity_id
_entity_poly.type
_entity_poly.pdbx_seq_one_letter_code
_entity_poly.pdbx_strand_id
1 'polypeptide(L)'
;IRVSASCGVALAPLHAMEALELVGNADLALFKAKSIDRGRRSLFAPALRMEAVARRRHGLELHRAVDNGEFLLFYQPQVSLLDGAITGAEALIRWLHPERGLLTPAAFLPSLESGPLAATVGAWVLDAACAQAAFWRRHGAPSLRMGVNLFGAQFRIGGLAADVIGALERHGLPPDALELEVTENIALAHDDVALATLECLRGQGVGIAFDDFGTGYASLSLLKTYPLTRIKIDRSFVQGMLESRRDASVVRAILDMARSFELQTIAEGIETDEQRQRLRLERCDEGQGYLFGKPLPAAQFGQLLGLGLKAKVAA
;
A
#
# COMPACT_ATOMS: atom_id res chain seq x y z
N ILE A 1 22.78 -11.07 -27.46
CA ILE A 1 22.41 -9.93 -26.59
C ILE A 1 21.33 -9.13 -27.33
N ARG A 2 20.11 -9.04 -26.79
CA ARG A 2 19.09 -8.12 -27.29
C ARG A 2 19.24 -6.78 -26.58
N VAL A 3 19.42 -5.71 -27.31
CA VAL A 3 19.51 -4.33 -26.80
C VAL A 3 18.26 -3.60 -27.26
N SER A 4 17.58 -2.90 -26.34
CA SER A 4 16.46 -2.01 -26.66
C SER A 4 16.80 -0.59 -26.20
N ALA A 5 16.26 0.41 -26.90
CA ALA A 5 16.41 1.82 -26.55
C ALA A 5 15.06 2.52 -26.53
N SER A 6 14.84 3.37 -25.52
CA SER A 6 13.72 4.33 -25.54
C SER A 6 14.13 5.59 -26.28
N CYS A 7 13.20 6.20 -27.01
CA CYS A 7 13.44 7.40 -27.78
C CYS A 7 12.36 8.45 -27.54
N GLY A 8 12.77 9.69 -27.25
CA GLY A 8 11.90 10.86 -27.24
C GLY A 8 12.13 11.68 -28.51
N VAL A 9 11.07 12.15 -29.17
CA VAL A 9 11.11 12.85 -30.44
C VAL A 9 10.42 14.20 -30.33
N ALA A 10 11.10 15.26 -30.74
CA ALA A 10 10.50 16.57 -30.96
C ALA A 10 10.88 17.08 -32.36
N LEU A 11 9.99 17.79 -33.03
CA LEU A 11 10.11 18.22 -34.40
C LEU A 11 10.13 19.74 -34.51
N ALA A 12 11.10 20.30 -35.25
CA ALA A 12 11.07 21.70 -35.67
C ALA A 12 10.30 21.83 -37.00
N PRO A 13 9.54 22.91 -37.25
CA PRO A 13 9.20 23.97 -36.29
C PRO A 13 7.99 23.65 -35.39
N LEU A 14 7.42 22.45 -35.51
CA LEU A 14 6.12 22.06 -34.92
C LEU A 14 6.10 22.16 -33.41
N HIS A 15 7.20 21.75 -32.76
CA HIS A 15 7.26 21.64 -31.28
C HIS A 15 8.10 22.75 -30.64
N ALA A 16 9.06 23.30 -31.38
CA ALA A 16 9.85 24.50 -31.04
C ALA A 16 10.69 24.95 -32.25
N MET A 17 11.13 26.23 -32.21
CA MET A 17 12.08 26.79 -33.15
C MET A 17 13.50 26.82 -32.59
N GLU A 18 13.62 27.04 -31.30
CA GLU A 18 14.88 27.12 -30.57
C GLU A 18 15.45 25.73 -30.23
N ALA A 19 16.74 25.52 -30.49
CA ALA A 19 17.39 24.22 -30.31
C ALA A 19 17.30 23.69 -28.86
N LEU A 20 17.53 24.54 -27.86
CA LEU A 20 17.46 24.16 -26.44
C LEU A 20 16.03 23.73 -26.01
N GLU A 21 15.03 24.46 -26.53
CA GLU A 21 13.64 24.12 -26.27
C GLU A 21 13.26 22.79 -26.93
N LEU A 22 13.73 22.55 -28.15
CA LEU A 22 13.49 21.32 -28.90
C LEU A 22 14.10 20.11 -28.19
N VAL A 23 15.32 20.23 -27.68
CA VAL A 23 15.97 19.18 -26.89
C VAL A 23 15.20 18.92 -25.60
N GLY A 24 14.80 19.98 -24.88
CA GLY A 24 13.99 19.83 -23.64
C GLY A 24 12.64 19.13 -23.91
N ASN A 25 12.00 19.42 -25.06
CA ASN A 25 10.77 18.74 -25.47
C ASN A 25 11.00 17.26 -25.83
N ALA A 26 12.13 16.95 -26.48
CA ALA A 26 12.50 15.56 -26.75
C ALA A 26 12.80 14.77 -25.44
N ASP A 27 13.44 15.41 -24.46
CA ASP A 27 13.69 14.80 -23.14
C ASP A 27 12.39 14.50 -22.39
N LEU A 28 11.40 15.40 -22.43
CA LEU A 28 10.08 15.12 -21.86
C LEU A 28 9.40 13.92 -22.53
N ALA A 29 9.50 13.82 -23.85
CA ALA A 29 8.97 12.68 -24.59
C ALA A 29 9.76 11.39 -24.28
N LEU A 30 11.09 11.46 -24.13
CA LEU A 30 11.91 10.33 -23.72
C LEU A 30 11.54 9.83 -22.32
N PHE A 31 11.32 10.75 -21.39
CA PHE A 31 10.84 10.39 -20.05
C PHE A 31 9.51 9.63 -20.12
N LYS A 32 8.55 10.11 -20.91
CA LYS A 32 7.26 9.44 -21.14
C LYS A 32 7.44 8.04 -21.74
N ALA A 33 8.32 7.89 -22.74
CA ALA A 33 8.62 6.60 -23.34
C ALA A 33 9.14 5.58 -22.30
N LYS A 34 10.03 6.03 -21.39
CA LYS A 34 10.60 5.19 -20.33
C LYS A 34 9.59 4.84 -19.23
N SER A 35 8.62 5.71 -18.95
CA SER A 35 7.63 5.51 -17.89
C SER A 35 6.49 4.55 -18.27
N ILE A 36 6.19 4.42 -19.57
CA ILE A 36 5.13 3.51 -20.06
C ILE A 36 5.70 2.11 -20.27
N ASP A 37 6.78 2.01 -21.04
CA ASP A 37 7.42 0.73 -21.35
C ASP A 37 8.78 1.02 -22.00
N ARG A 38 9.84 0.39 -21.49
CA ARG A 38 11.20 0.59 -22.05
C ARG A 38 11.27 0.00 -23.45
N GLY A 39 12.07 0.67 -24.33
CA GLY A 39 12.24 0.26 -25.72
C GLY A 39 11.22 0.87 -26.69
N ARG A 40 10.38 1.79 -26.24
CA ARG A 40 9.40 2.51 -27.08
C ARG A 40 9.88 3.92 -27.48
N ARG A 41 9.21 4.47 -28.49
CA ARG A 41 9.33 5.88 -28.89
C ARG A 41 8.11 6.66 -28.43
N SER A 42 8.31 7.91 -28.01
CA SER A 42 7.25 8.88 -27.73
C SER A 42 7.50 10.17 -28.49
N LEU A 43 6.47 10.72 -29.10
CA LEU A 43 6.50 12.05 -29.69
C LEU A 43 6.12 13.07 -28.64
N PHE A 44 6.80 14.23 -28.62
CA PHE A 44 6.43 15.33 -27.76
C PHE A 44 5.01 15.83 -28.09
N ALA A 45 4.28 16.13 -27.04
CA ALA A 45 3.02 16.87 -27.09
C ALA A 45 3.04 17.93 -25.97
N PRO A 46 2.41 19.10 -26.14
CA PRO A 46 2.39 20.16 -25.11
C PRO A 46 1.90 19.70 -23.75
N ALA A 47 1.01 18.71 -23.72
CA ALA A 47 0.55 18.08 -22.49
C ALA A 47 1.70 17.51 -21.62
N LEU A 48 2.78 17.00 -22.24
CA LEU A 48 3.94 16.46 -21.52
C LEU A 48 4.67 17.54 -20.71
N ARG A 49 4.71 18.77 -21.23
CA ARG A 49 5.28 19.91 -20.49
C ARG A 49 4.43 20.26 -19.27
N MET A 50 3.10 20.29 -19.45
CA MET A 50 2.17 20.53 -18.35
C MET A 50 2.26 19.43 -17.28
N GLU A 51 2.32 18.16 -17.69
CA GLU A 51 2.54 17.02 -16.80
C GLU A 51 3.86 17.14 -16.01
N ALA A 52 4.94 17.56 -16.68
CA ALA A 52 6.25 17.74 -16.02
C ALA A 52 6.24 18.88 -15.00
N VAL A 53 5.61 20.02 -15.31
CA VAL A 53 5.43 21.14 -14.38
C VAL A 53 4.58 20.72 -13.18
N ALA A 54 3.45 20.05 -13.43
CA ALA A 54 2.58 19.54 -12.39
C ALA A 54 3.30 18.55 -11.47
N ARG A 55 4.09 17.62 -12.05
CA ARG A 55 4.90 16.66 -11.27
C ARG A 55 5.94 17.35 -10.41
N ARG A 56 6.66 18.35 -10.98
CA ARG A 56 7.64 19.13 -10.19
C ARG A 56 6.98 19.88 -9.03
N ARG A 57 5.85 20.54 -9.30
CA ARG A 57 5.07 21.23 -8.27
C ARG A 57 4.65 20.25 -7.18
N HIS A 58 4.10 19.11 -7.56
CA HIS A 58 3.66 18.06 -6.64
C HIS A 58 4.82 17.50 -5.80
N GLY A 59 6.01 17.33 -6.40
CA GLY A 59 7.22 16.96 -5.65
C GLY A 59 7.60 17.99 -4.57
N LEU A 60 7.53 19.29 -4.88
CA LEU A 60 7.79 20.36 -3.91
C LEU A 60 6.73 20.38 -2.80
N GLU A 61 5.47 20.16 -3.15
CA GLU A 61 4.37 20.04 -2.19
C GLU A 61 4.58 18.86 -1.24
N LEU A 62 5.06 17.71 -1.73
CA LEU A 62 5.38 16.54 -0.91
C LEU A 62 6.56 16.79 0.06
N HIS A 63 7.62 17.50 -0.37
CA HIS A 63 8.70 17.89 0.53
C HIS A 63 8.18 18.78 1.67
N ARG A 64 7.39 19.81 1.31
CA ARG A 64 6.74 20.66 2.32
C ARG A 64 5.86 19.85 3.28
N ALA A 65 5.11 18.87 2.74
CA ALA A 65 4.23 18.03 3.54
C ALA A 65 4.99 17.22 4.61
N VAL A 66 6.19 16.71 4.26
CA VAL A 66 7.06 16.03 5.21
C VAL A 66 7.57 17.01 6.26
N ASP A 67 8.10 18.18 5.83
CA ASP A 67 8.70 19.17 6.72
C ASP A 67 7.68 19.76 7.72
N ASN A 68 6.43 19.93 7.29
CA ASN A 68 5.36 20.50 8.09
C ASN A 68 4.49 19.45 8.83
N GLY A 69 4.75 18.14 8.67
CA GLY A 69 3.94 17.11 9.32
C GLY A 69 2.49 17.07 8.82
N GLU A 70 2.27 17.29 7.51
CA GLU A 70 0.94 17.32 6.91
C GLU A 70 0.34 15.92 6.67
N PHE A 71 1.12 14.84 6.90
CA PHE A 71 0.63 13.46 6.80
C PHE A 71 -0.05 12.99 8.07
N LEU A 72 -1.10 12.20 7.91
CA LEU A 72 -1.90 11.60 8.98
C LEU A 72 -2.12 10.12 8.69
N LEU A 73 -2.40 9.34 9.73
CA LEU A 73 -2.89 7.96 9.57
C LEU A 73 -4.38 7.88 9.90
N PHE A 74 -5.12 7.26 9.01
CA PHE A 74 -6.46 6.76 9.25
C PHE A 74 -6.39 5.25 9.37
N TYR A 75 -7.38 4.66 10.04
CA TYR A 75 -7.38 3.25 10.36
C TYR A 75 -8.68 2.61 9.89
N GLN A 76 -8.59 1.52 9.15
CA GLN A 76 -9.76 0.78 8.68
C GLN A 76 -9.87 -0.55 9.44
N PRO A 77 -11.06 -0.90 9.94
CA PRO A 77 -11.23 -2.13 10.71
C PRO A 77 -11.10 -3.37 9.83
N GLN A 78 -10.37 -4.35 10.33
CA GLN A 78 -10.32 -5.73 9.87
C GLN A 78 -11.14 -6.58 10.85
N VAL A 79 -12.04 -7.39 10.32
CA VAL A 79 -13.08 -8.05 11.09
C VAL A 79 -13.10 -9.54 10.81
N SER A 80 -13.16 -10.36 11.85
CA SER A 80 -13.39 -11.80 11.72
C SER A 80 -14.75 -12.05 11.08
N LEU A 81 -14.79 -12.81 9.99
CA LEU A 81 -16.04 -13.17 9.32
C LEU A 81 -16.83 -14.25 10.08
N LEU A 82 -16.19 -14.89 11.07
CA LEU A 82 -16.84 -15.92 11.90
C LEU A 82 -17.81 -15.30 12.91
N ASP A 83 -17.34 -14.31 13.68
CA ASP A 83 -18.05 -13.75 14.85
C ASP A 83 -18.25 -12.23 14.79
N GLY A 84 -17.67 -11.54 13.80
CA GLY A 84 -17.78 -10.09 13.61
C GLY A 84 -16.87 -9.28 14.55
N ALA A 85 -15.95 -9.89 15.28
CA ALA A 85 -15.03 -9.18 16.13
C ALA A 85 -13.97 -8.41 15.32
N ILE A 86 -13.58 -7.23 15.79
CA ILE A 86 -12.45 -6.49 15.20
C ILE A 86 -11.15 -7.19 15.62
N THR A 87 -10.41 -7.70 14.65
CA THR A 87 -9.14 -8.43 14.83
C THR A 87 -7.93 -7.56 14.57
N GLY A 88 -8.09 -6.53 13.74
CA GLY A 88 -7.01 -5.66 13.34
C GLY A 88 -7.48 -4.32 12.79
N ALA A 89 -6.50 -3.52 12.41
CA ALA A 89 -6.67 -2.27 11.72
C ALA A 89 -5.61 -2.12 10.64
N GLU A 90 -5.97 -1.65 9.47
CA GLU A 90 -5.00 -1.22 8.46
C GLU A 90 -4.73 0.27 8.62
N ALA A 91 -3.43 0.64 8.72
CA ALA A 91 -2.99 2.03 8.76
C ALA A 91 -2.89 2.60 7.34
N LEU A 92 -3.73 3.58 7.05
CA LEU A 92 -3.87 4.18 5.73
C LEU A 92 -3.46 5.64 5.77
N ILE A 93 -2.39 5.97 5.05
CA ILE A 93 -1.88 7.34 4.99
C ILE A 93 -2.91 8.30 4.36
N ARG A 94 -2.96 9.52 4.90
CA ARG A 94 -3.73 10.65 4.39
C ARG A 94 -2.84 11.88 4.35
N TRP A 95 -3.16 12.83 3.51
CA TRP A 95 -2.46 14.10 3.45
C TRP A 95 -3.44 15.25 3.73
N LEU A 96 -3.23 15.96 4.82
CA LEU A 96 -3.98 17.17 5.13
C LEU A 96 -3.34 18.35 4.40
N HIS A 97 -3.71 18.50 3.13
CA HIS A 97 -3.17 19.55 2.28
C HIS A 97 -3.78 20.92 2.67
N PRO A 98 -2.97 21.99 2.88
CA PRO A 98 -3.47 23.27 3.38
C PRO A 98 -4.52 23.93 2.47
N GLU A 99 -4.45 23.73 1.16
CA GLU A 99 -5.37 24.32 0.20
C GLU A 99 -6.47 23.34 -0.28
N ARG A 100 -6.16 22.03 -0.33
CA ARG A 100 -7.05 21.00 -0.92
C ARG A 100 -7.79 20.17 0.13
N GLY A 101 -7.53 20.42 1.42
CA GLY A 101 -8.09 19.63 2.51
C GLY A 101 -7.54 18.21 2.57
N LEU A 102 -8.32 17.27 3.07
CA LEU A 102 -7.89 15.90 3.28
C LEU A 102 -7.84 15.12 1.96
N LEU A 103 -6.64 14.68 1.57
CA LEU A 103 -6.40 13.91 0.36
C LEU A 103 -6.24 12.42 0.69
N THR A 104 -6.83 11.58 -0.17
CA THR A 104 -6.67 10.13 -0.11
C THR A 104 -5.40 9.67 -0.84
N PRO A 105 -4.87 8.45 -0.58
CA PRO A 105 -3.65 7.92 -1.20
C PRO A 105 -3.61 8.05 -2.72
N ALA A 106 -4.71 7.79 -3.41
CA ALA A 106 -4.79 7.87 -4.87
C ALA A 106 -4.37 9.23 -5.44
N ALA A 107 -4.49 10.31 -4.66
CA ALA A 107 -4.15 11.66 -5.11
C ALA A 107 -2.64 11.97 -5.05
N PHE A 108 -1.84 11.25 -4.26
CA PHE A 108 -0.44 11.60 -4.04
C PHE A 108 0.52 10.39 -4.01
N LEU A 109 0.02 9.21 -3.68
CA LEU A 109 0.85 8.01 -3.48
C LEU A 109 1.71 7.65 -4.70
N PRO A 110 1.20 7.67 -5.95
CA PRO A 110 2.02 7.37 -7.13
C PRO A 110 3.23 8.31 -7.29
N SER A 111 3.08 9.59 -6.92
CA SER A 111 4.17 10.57 -6.95
C SER A 111 5.13 10.38 -5.78
N LEU A 112 4.63 10.02 -4.60
CA LEU A 112 5.44 9.74 -3.41
C LEU A 112 6.31 8.50 -3.64
N GLU A 113 5.74 7.38 -4.08
CA GLU A 113 6.44 6.11 -4.30
C GLU A 113 7.53 6.18 -5.37
N SER A 114 7.30 6.97 -6.42
CA SER A 114 8.30 7.22 -7.46
C SER A 114 9.35 8.25 -7.06
N GLY A 115 9.17 8.94 -5.94
CA GLY A 115 10.00 10.03 -5.44
C GLY A 115 11.03 9.61 -4.39
N PRO A 116 11.94 10.53 -4.03
CA PRO A 116 12.98 10.28 -3.03
C PRO A 116 12.44 10.17 -1.58
N LEU A 117 11.22 10.65 -1.33
CA LEU A 117 10.63 10.71 0.01
C LEU A 117 9.94 9.41 0.45
N ALA A 118 9.77 8.45 -0.46
CA ALA A 118 9.01 7.23 -0.18
C ALA A 118 9.51 6.47 1.06
N ALA A 119 10.83 6.29 1.18
CA ALA A 119 11.39 5.59 2.33
C ALA A 119 11.25 6.39 3.65
N THR A 120 11.43 7.70 3.60
CA THR A 120 11.26 8.58 4.77
C THR A 120 9.81 8.57 5.27
N VAL A 121 8.86 8.70 4.34
CA VAL A 121 7.43 8.64 4.69
C VAL A 121 7.03 7.23 5.14
N GLY A 122 7.57 6.17 4.49
CA GLY A 122 7.34 4.79 4.91
C GLY A 122 7.83 4.50 6.33
N ALA A 123 9.00 5.00 6.71
CA ALA A 123 9.52 4.87 8.06
C ALA A 123 8.65 5.63 9.09
N TRP A 124 8.16 6.82 8.73
CA TRP A 124 7.23 7.58 9.56
C TRP A 124 5.88 6.84 9.73
N VAL A 125 5.32 6.31 8.64
CA VAL A 125 4.07 5.51 8.70
C VAL A 125 4.23 4.34 9.64
N LEU A 126 5.32 3.59 9.52
CA LEU A 126 5.62 2.43 10.35
C LEU A 126 5.70 2.82 11.84
N ASP A 127 6.47 3.85 12.17
CA ASP A 127 6.64 4.30 13.55
C ASP A 127 5.32 4.79 14.15
N ALA A 128 4.58 5.62 13.43
CA ALA A 128 3.29 6.15 13.87
C ALA A 128 2.23 5.04 14.04
N ALA A 129 2.20 4.05 13.15
CA ALA A 129 1.30 2.90 13.24
C ALA A 129 1.64 2.02 14.45
N CYS A 130 2.92 1.73 14.69
CA CYS A 130 3.37 0.99 15.87
C CYS A 130 3.02 1.71 17.18
N ALA A 131 3.23 3.03 17.24
CA ALA A 131 2.86 3.85 18.38
C ALA A 131 1.36 3.76 18.70
N GLN A 132 0.52 3.88 17.64
CA GLN A 132 -0.92 3.84 17.78
C GLN A 132 -1.43 2.44 18.17
N ALA A 133 -0.89 1.39 17.57
CA ALA A 133 -1.21 0.00 17.94
C ALA A 133 -0.88 -0.27 19.40
N ALA A 134 0.32 0.10 19.84
CA ALA A 134 0.75 -0.05 21.23
C ALA A 134 -0.15 0.71 22.20
N PHE A 135 -0.60 1.92 21.81
CA PHE A 135 -1.55 2.68 22.60
C PHE A 135 -2.88 1.95 22.74
N TRP A 136 -3.51 1.48 21.68
CA TRP A 136 -4.79 0.77 21.75
C TRP A 136 -4.69 -0.56 22.49
N ARG A 137 -3.61 -1.31 22.28
CA ARG A 137 -3.40 -2.59 23.00
C ARG A 137 -3.31 -2.40 24.51
N ARG A 138 -2.64 -1.33 24.96
CA ARG A 138 -2.56 -0.99 26.41
C ARG A 138 -3.89 -0.49 26.99
N HIS A 139 -4.82 0.01 26.17
CA HIS A 139 -6.05 0.64 26.64
C HIS A 139 -7.32 -0.21 26.42
N GLY A 140 -7.20 -1.49 26.10
CA GLY A 140 -8.34 -2.39 26.08
C GLY A 140 -8.51 -3.26 24.82
N ALA A 141 -7.59 -3.15 23.86
CA ALA A 141 -7.58 -4.00 22.65
C ALA A 141 -6.28 -4.85 22.57
N PRO A 142 -5.99 -5.74 23.53
CA PRO A 142 -4.68 -6.39 23.70
C PRO A 142 -4.28 -7.29 22.52
N SER A 143 -5.24 -7.80 21.75
CA SER A 143 -5.02 -8.68 20.59
C SER A 143 -5.08 -7.96 19.23
N LEU A 144 -5.26 -6.62 19.22
CA LEU A 144 -5.37 -5.88 17.96
C LEU A 144 -4.07 -5.97 17.15
N ARG A 145 -4.19 -6.37 15.88
CA ARG A 145 -3.10 -6.38 14.90
C ARG A 145 -3.13 -5.07 14.09
N MET A 146 -1.95 -4.58 13.68
CA MET A 146 -1.80 -3.40 12.84
C MET A 146 -1.19 -3.78 11.49
N GLY A 147 -1.94 -3.62 10.40
CA GLY A 147 -1.46 -3.74 9.03
C GLY A 147 -0.79 -2.44 8.58
N VAL A 148 0.37 -2.55 7.94
CA VAL A 148 1.16 -1.42 7.43
C VAL A 148 1.68 -1.73 6.04
N ASN A 149 1.30 -0.91 5.06
CA ASN A 149 1.77 -0.99 3.68
C ASN A 149 3.23 -0.56 3.57
N LEU A 150 4.05 -1.36 2.89
CA LEU A 150 5.45 -1.05 2.60
C LEU A 150 5.63 -0.49 1.20
N PHE A 151 6.54 0.48 1.08
CA PHE A 151 6.97 1.01 -0.22
C PHE A 151 8.21 0.27 -0.73
N GLY A 152 8.28 0.02 -2.03
CA GLY A 152 9.46 -0.60 -2.65
C GLY A 152 10.78 0.16 -2.39
N ALA A 153 10.71 1.46 -2.12
CA ALA A 153 11.88 2.28 -1.76
C ALA A 153 12.54 1.84 -0.44
N GLN A 154 11.77 1.32 0.52
CA GLN A 154 12.30 0.88 1.82
C GLN A 154 13.20 -0.34 1.69
N PHE A 155 12.93 -1.22 0.72
CA PHE A 155 13.81 -2.37 0.41
C PHE A 155 15.10 -1.93 -0.29
N ARG A 156 15.03 -0.93 -1.19
CA ARG A 156 16.20 -0.47 -1.97
C ARG A 156 17.25 0.25 -1.14
N ILE A 157 16.82 1.04 -0.14
CA ILE A 157 17.74 1.84 0.70
C ILE A 157 18.42 0.94 1.74
N GLY A 158 17.81 -0.19 2.09
CA GLY A 158 18.26 -1.07 3.15
C GLY A 158 17.86 -0.57 4.54
N GLY A 159 18.07 -1.42 5.54
CA GLY A 159 17.76 -1.06 6.93
C GLY A 159 16.31 -1.28 7.37
N LEU A 160 15.39 -1.69 6.49
CA LEU A 160 13.99 -1.89 6.82
C LEU A 160 13.80 -2.81 8.05
N ALA A 161 14.56 -3.91 8.15
CA ALA A 161 14.46 -4.80 9.31
C ALA A 161 14.83 -4.08 10.61
N ALA A 162 15.89 -3.27 10.61
CA ALA A 162 16.27 -2.47 11.78
C ALA A 162 15.22 -1.40 12.11
N ASP A 163 14.64 -0.76 11.10
CA ASP A 163 13.59 0.24 11.30
C ASP A 163 12.35 -0.39 11.95
N VAL A 164 11.93 -1.57 11.49
CA VAL A 164 10.79 -2.32 12.05
C VAL A 164 11.07 -2.75 13.48
N ILE A 165 12.19 -3.40 13.74
CA ILE A 165 12.57 -3.86 15.09
C ILE A 165 12.67 -2.66 16.02
N GLY A 166 13.33 -1.59 15.59
CA GLY A 166 13.47 -0.36 16.38
C GLY A 166 12.12 0.31 16.68
N ALA A 167 11.15 0.28 15.77
CA ALA A 167 9.81 0.79 16.02
C ALA A 167 9.05 -0.07 17.05
N LEU A 168 9.13 -1.40 16.92
CA LEU A 168 8.54 -2.33 17.88
C LEU A 168 9.09 -2.12 19.30
N GLU A 169 10.41 -2.01 19.42
CA GLU A 169 11.10 -1.78 20.70
C GLU A 169 10.75 -0.43 21.32
N ARG A 170 10.81 0.68 20.54
CA ARG A 170 10.49 2.03 21.03
C ARG A 170 9.08 2.12 21.62
N HIS A 171 8.11 1.43 21.03
CA HIS A 171 6.72 1.51 21.47
C HIS A 171 6.30 0.36 22.38
N GLY A 172 7.17 -0.62 22.61
CA GLY A 172 6.87 -1.82 23.39
C GLY A 172 5.75 -2.64 22.75
N LEU A 173 5.72 -2.70 21.39
CA LEU A 173 4.74 -3.47 20.64
C LEU A 173 5.29 -4.87 20.38
N PRO A 174 4.57 -5.95 20.71
CA PRO A 174 5.04 -7.29 20.39
C PRO A 174 4.99 -7.52 18.88
N PRO A 175 5.95 -8.28 18.31
CA PRO A 175 6.09 -8.45 16.87
C PRO A 175 4.84 -8.99 16.17
N ASP A 176 4.09 -9.89 16.80
CA ASP A 176 2.85 -10.48 16.31
C ASP A 176 1.69 -9.47 16.17
N ALA A 177 1.82 -8.30 16.79
CA ALA A 177 0.88 -7.21 16.64
C ALA A 177 1.07 -6.37 15.38
N LEU A 178 2.17 -6.58 14.64
CA LEU A 178 2.45 -5.89 13.39
C LEU A 178 2.35 -6.86 12.21
N GLU A 179 1.67 -6.44 11.16
CA GLU A 179 1.60 -7.11 9.87
C GLU A 179 2.09 -6.14 8.78
N LEU A 180 3.10 -6.56 8.04
CA LEU A 180 3.64 -5.79 6.91
C LEU A 180 3.00 -6.25 5.62
N GLU A 181 2.42 -5.31 4.90
CA GLU A 181 1.70 -5.55 3.66
C GLU A 181 2.58 -5.20 2.46
N VAL A 182 2.76 -6.15 1.56
CA VAL A 182 3.66 -6.05 0.40
C VAL A 182 2.89 -6.48 -0.85
N THR A 183 2.92 -5.65 -1.89
CA THR A 183 2.33 -6.04 -3.17
C THR A 183 3.22 -7.05 -3.91
N GLU A 184 2.62 -7.88 -4.77
CA GLU A 184 3.36 -8.82 -5.63
C GLU A 184 4.45 -8.14 -6.46
N ASN A 185 4.18 -6.91 -6.94
CA ASN A 185 5.12 -6.14 -7.74
C ASN A 185 6.38 -5.75 -6.96
N ILE A 186 6.26 -5.46 -5.67
CA ILE A 186 7.40 -5.16 -4.81
C ILE A 186 8.25 -6.42 -4.61
N ALA A 187 7.62 -7.56 -4.36
CA ALA A 187 8.28 -8.85 -4.22
C ALA A 187 9.09 -9.20 -5.48
N LEU A 188 8.47 -9.09 -6.66
CA LEU A 188 9.13 -9.37 -7.95
C LEU A 188 10.27 -8.39 -8.30
N ALA A 189 10.15 -7.12 -7.92
CA ALA A 189 11.14 -6.09 -8.24
C ALA A 189 12.41 -6.15 -7.37
N HIS A 190 12.34 -6.78 -6.19
CA HIS A 190 13.39 -6.74 -5.16
C HIS A 190 13.68 -8.14 -4.60
N ASP A 191 13.54 -9.18 -5.40
CA ASP A 191 13.47 -10.60 -5.05
C ASP A 191 14.37 -11.01 -3.87
N ASP A 192 15.69 -11.06 -4.05
CA ASP A 192 16.62 -11.54 -3.01
C ASP A 192 16.66 -10.64 -1.76
N VAL A 193 16.63 -9.32 -1.95
CA VAL A 193 16.73 -8.34 -0.84
C VAL A 193 15.42 -8.31 -0.04
N ALA A 194 14.29 -8.29 -0.74
CA ALA A 194 12.98 -8.31 -0.10
C ALA A 194 12.78 -9.63 0.65
N LEU A 195 13.11 -10.75 0.03
CA LEU A 195 12.99 -12.07 0.64
C LEU A 195 13.78 -12.15 1.94
N ALA A 196 15.09 -11.88 1.90
CA ALA A 196 15.95 -11.95 3.10
C ALA A 196 15.47 -11.02 4.23
N THR A 197 14.99 -9.81 3.88
CA THR A 197 14.45 -8.86 4.86
C THR A 197 13.18 -9.40 5.51
N LEU A 198 12.25 -9.92 4.71
CA LEU A 198 10.98 -10.44 5.21
C LEU A 198 11.16 -11.74 6.00
N GLU A 199 12.11 -12.61 5.61
CA GLU A 199 12.48 -13.80 6.40
C GLU A 199 13.03 -13.42 7.78
N CYS A 200 13.90 -12.41 7.84
CA CYS A 200 14.42 -11.89 9.11
C CYS A 200 13.27 -11.41 10.02
N LEU A 201 12.36 -10.58 9.50
CA LEU A 201 11.23 -10.04 10.25
C LEU A 201 10.23 -11.13 10.66
N ARG A 202 9.95 -12.09 9.78
CA ARG A 202 9.11 -13.24 10.08
C ARG A 202 9.70 -14.10 11.20
N GLY A 203 11.03 -14.28 11.21
CA GLY A 203 11.75 -14.95 12.29
C GLY A 203 11.63 -14.27 13.64
N GLN A 204 11.37 -12.95 13.67
CA GLN A 204 11.07 -12.19 14.88
C GLN A 204 9.60 -12.27 15.30
N GLY A 205 8.71 -12.85 14.47
CA GLY A 205 7.29 -12.99 14.75
C GLY A 205 6.39 -11.96 14.07
N VAL A 206 6.94 -11.07 13.24
CA VAL A 206 6.14 -10.08 12.45
C VAL A 206 5.30 -10.81 11.41
N GLY A 207 4.05 -10.41 11.24
CA GLY A 207 3.17 -10.90 10.18
C GLY A 207 3.57 -10.34 8.81
N ILE A 208 3.46 -11.16 7.76
CA ILE A 208 3.72 -10.72 6.37
C ILE A 208 2.50 -11.07 5.54
N ALA A 209 1.91 -10.07 4.88
CA ALA A 209 0.76 -10.24 4.01
C ALA A 209 1.09 -9.85 2.56
N PHE A 210 0.62 -10.64 1.60
CA PHE A 210 0.55 -10.19 0.22
C PHE A 210 -0.74 -9.41 0.00
N ASP A 211 -0.56 -8.16 -0.46
CA ASP A 211 -1.64 -7.23 -0.78
C ASP A 211 -2.01 -7.27 -2.27
N ASP A 212 -3.27 -6.91 -2.60
CA ASP A 212 -3.83 -6.91 -3.95
C ASP A 212 -3.65 -8.24 -4.70
N PHE A 213 -3.68 -9.38 -3.99
CA PHE A 213 -3.34 -10.68 -4.56
C PHE A 213 -4.30 -11.10 -5.69
N GLY A 214 -3.71 -11.50 -6.82
CA GLY A 214 -4.41 -11.96 -8.01
C GLY A 214 -4.59 -10.90 -9.10
N THR A 215 -4.22 -9.63 -8.86
CA THR A 215 -4.31 -8.56 -9.85
C THR A 215 -3.07 -8.46 -10.74
N GLY A 216 -1.95 -9.03 -10.28
CA GLY A 216 -0.64 -8.97 -10.93
C GLY A 216 -0.23 -10.28 -11.61
N TYR A 217 1.06 -10.50 -11.65
CA TYR A 217 1.68 -11.74 -12.11
C TYR A 217 1.79 -12.74 -10.95
N ALA A 218 0.67 -12.98 -10.23
CA ALA A 218 0.61 -13.91 -9.12
C ALA A 218 1.29 -15.23 -9.51
N SER A 219 2.48 -15.44 -9.00
CA SER A 219 3.21 -16.67 -9.22
C SER A 219 3.05 -17.55 -7.99
N LEU A 220 2.56 -18.78 -8.19
CA LEU A 220 2.63 -19.83 -7.15
C LEU A 220 4.05 -19.97 -6.55
N SER A 221 5.05 -19.57 -7.33
CA SER A 221 6.45 -19.50 -6.89
C SER A 221 6.60 -18.51 -5.72
N LEU A 222 5.98 -17.34 -5.75
CA LEU A 222 6.06 -16.35 -4.66
C LEU A 222 5.43 -16.90 -3.37
N LEU A 223 4.27 -17.54 -3.46
CA LEU A 223 3.62 -18.17 -2.29
C LEU A 223 4.49 -19.26 -1.65
N LYS A 224 5.26 -19.98 -2.46
CA LYS A 224 6.18 -21.02 -1.98
C LYS A 224 7.45 -20.45 -1.35
N THR A 225 7.92 -19.29 -1.86
CA THR A 225 9.24 -18.74 -1.52
C THR A 225 9.17 -17.73 -0.38
N TYR A 226 8.14 -16.86 -0.37
CA TYR A 226 8.01 -15.79 0.61
C TYR A 226 7.45 -16.29 1.93
N PRO A 227 7.93 -15.76 3.08
CA PRO A 227 7.53 -16.19 4.43
C PRO A 227 6.19 -15.59 4.87
N LEU A 228 5.15 -15.83 4.08
CA LEU A 228 3.84 -15.24 4.27
C LEU A 228 3.11 -15.80 5.49
N THR A 229 2.25 -14.97 6.06
CA THR A 229 1.26 -15.37 7.06
C THR A 229 -0.16 -15.21 6.55
N ARG A 230 -0.35 -14.34 5.52
CA ARG A 230 -1.67 -13.95 5.05
C ARG A 230 -1.68 -13.60 3.56
N ILE A 231 -2.87 -13.75 2.97
CA ILE A 231 -3.19 -13.23 1.63
C ILE A 231 -4.37 -12.28 1.76
N LYS A 232 -4.26 -11.08 1.17
CA LYS A 232 -5.35 -10.11 1.03
C LYS A 232 -5.94 -10.24 -0.38
N ILE A 233 -7.22 -10.59 -0.45
CA ILE A 233 -7.95 -10.77 -1.71
C ILE A 233 -8.40 -9.41 -2.19
N ASP A 234 -7.93 -8.98 -3.37
CA ASP A 234 -8.25 -7.67 -3.92
C ASP A 234 -9.75 -7.43 -4.09
N ARG A 235 -10.14 -6.20 -3.81
CA ARG A 235 -11.53 -5.74 -3.87
C ARG A 235 -12.21 -5.96 -5.22
N SER A 236 -11.48 -5.94 -6.33
CA SER A 236 -12.06 -6.09 -7.67
C SER A 236 -12.73 -7.45 -7.85
N PHE A 237 -12.17 -8.50 -7.24
CA PHE A 237 -12.77 -9.84 -7.24
C PHE A 237 -13.95 -9.94 -6.26
N VAL A 238 -13.82 -9.33 -5.08
CA VAL A 238 -14.86 -9.34 -4.05
C VAL A 238 -16.12 -8.59 -4.51
N GLN A 239 -15.95 -7.44 -5.14
CA GLN A 239 -17.08 -6.66 -5.67
C GLN A 239 -17.84 -7.38 -6.77
N GLY A 240 -17.13 -8.11 -7.65
CA GLY A 240 -17.75 -8.85 -8.76
C GLY A 240 -18.30 -10.23 -8.40
N MET A 241 -17.98 -10.79 -7.24
CA MET A 241 -18.18 -12.22 -6.95
C MET A 241 -19.63 -12.69 -6.90
N LEU A 242 -20.59 -11.81 -6.68
CA LEU A 242 -22.01 -12.16 -6.67
C LEU A 242 -22.62 -12.21 -8.07
N GLU A 243 -22.11 -11.42 -9.00
CA GLU A 243 -22.64 -11.27 -10.36
C GLU A 243 -21.82 -12.06 -11.39
N SER A 244 -20.52 -12.17 -11.18
CA SER A 244 -19.56 -12.80 -12.08
C SER A 244 -19.12 -14.18 -11.55
N ARG A 245 -19.49 -15.25 -12.29
CA ARG A 245 -18.98 -16.61 -12.00
C ARG A 245 -17.46 -16.67 -12.06
N ARG A 246 -16.83 -15.83 -12.89
CA ARG A 246 -15.37 -15.78 -13.05
C ARG A 246 -14.72 -15.24 -11.80
N ASP A 247 -15.22 -14.12 -11.26
CA ASP A 247 -14.68 -13.50 -10.05
C ASP A 247 -14.91 -14.41 -8.84
N ALA A 248 -16.10 -15.01 -8.71
CA ALA A 248 -16.36 -16.02 -7.69
C ALA A 248 -15.40 -17.22 -7.77
N SER A 249 -15.02 -17.65 -8.98
CA SER A 249 -14.05 -18.74 -9.17
C SER A 249 -12.64 -18.33 -8.79
N VAL A 250 -12.24 -17.06 -9.05
CA VAL A 250 -10.95 -16.52 -8.63
C VAL A 250 -10.85 -16.44 -7.10
N VAL A 251 -11.87 -15.86 -6.44
CA VAL A 251 -11.93 -15.81 -4.97
C VAL A 251 -11.79 -17.21 -4.37
N ARG A 252 -12.55 -18.18 -4.87
CA ARG A 252 -12.46 -19.57 -4.38
C ARG A 252 -11.09 -20.18 -4.59
N ALA A 253 -10.49 -19.98 -5.76
CA ALA A 253 -9.14 -20.48 -6.06
C ALA A 253 -8.09 -19.90 -5.11
N ILE A 254 -8.18 -18.58 -4.80
CA ILE A 254 -7.29 -17.93 -3.84
C ILE A 254 -7.48 -18.52 -2.43
N LEU A 255 -8.72 -18.71 -1.98
CA LEU A 255 -9.02 -19.29 -0.67
C LEU A 255 -8.52 -20.75 -0.57
N ASP A 256 -8.67 -21.55 -1.64
CA ASP A 256 -8.15 -22.93 -1.70
C ASP A 256 -6.63 -22.98 -1.66
N MET A 257 -5.97 -22.07 -2.38
CA MET A 257 -4.51 -21.91 -2.32
C MET A 257 -4.04 -21.52 -0.92
N ALA A 258 -4.64 -20.48 -0.32
CA ALA A 258 -4.27 -20.01 1.02
C ALA A 258 -4.35 -21.16 2.03
N ARG A 259 -5.43 -21.95 2.02
CA ARG A 259 -5.57 -23.13 2.87
C ARG A 259 -4.48 -24.18 2.65
N SER A 260 -4.09 -24.42 1.39
CA SER A 260 -3.05 -25.39 1.05
C SER A 260 -1.65 -24.97 1.52
N PHE A 261 -1.42 -23.67 1.70
CA PHE A 261 -0.19 -23.08 2.22
C PHE A 261 -0.29 -22.67 3.71
N GLU A 262 -1.39 -23.03 4.39
CA GLU A 262 -1.65 -22.68 5.81
C GLU A 262 -1.61 -21.17 6.07
N LEU A 263 -2.04 -20.36 5.09
CA LEU A 263 -2.10 -18.91 5.15
C LEU A 263 -3.49 -18.45 5.58
N GLN A 264 -3.55 -17.42 6.42
CA GLN A 264 -4.77 -16.71 6.71
C GLN A 264 -5.23 -15.90 5.49
N THR A 265 -6.52 -15.57 5.47
CA THR A 265 -7.12 -14.82 4.38
C THR A 265 -7.91 -13.63 4.89
N ILE A 266 -7.81 -12.50 4.17
CA ILE A 266 -8.67 -11.35 4.36
C ILE A 266 -9.20 -10.89 3.00
N ALA A 267 -10.52 -10.69 2.90
CA ALA A 267 -11.16 -10.18 1.71
C ALA A 267 -11.40 -8.68 1.82
N GLU A 268 -10.99 -7.93 0.81
CA GLU A 268 -11.10 -6.49 0.77
C GLU A 268 -12.32 -6.00 0.00
N GLY A 269 -12.75 -4.76 0.31
CA GLY A 269 -13.82 -4.10 -0.42
C GLY A 269 -15.20 -4.72 -0.21
N ILE A 270 -15.45 -5.34 0.94
CA ILE A 270 -16.77 -5.86 1.31
C ILE A 270 -17.72 -4.68 1.58
N GLU A 271 -18.76 -4.55 0.77
CA GLU A 271 -19.73 -3.45 0.86
C GLU A 271 -21.13 -3.93 1.25
N THR A 272 -21.45 -5.21 1.02
CA THR A 272 -22.77 -5.76 1.30
C THR A 272 -22.75 -6.99 2.22
N ASP A 273 -23.86 -7.23 2.90
CA ASP A 273 -24.01 -8.41 3.78
C ASP A 273 -23.99 -9.71 2.99
N GLU A 274 -24.47 -9.70 1.73
CA GLU A 274 -24.44 -10.85 0.85
C GLU A 274 -23.00 -11.24 0.50
N GLN A 275 -22.11 -10.27 0.22
CA GLN A 275 -20.68 -10.53 0.01
C GLN A 275 -20.05 -11.15 1.26
N ARG A 276 -20.31 -10.56 2.44
CA ARG A 276 -19.85 -11.08 3.74
C ARG A 276 -20.29 -12.51 3.96
N GLN A 277 -21.58 -12.82 3.76
CA GLN A 277 -22.13 -14.17 3.96
C GLN A 277 -21.49 -15.16 2.97
N ARG A 278 -21.32 -14.76 1.72
CA ARG A 278 -20.69 -15.61 0.70
C ARG A 278 -19.25 -15.94 1.06
N LEU A 279 -18.45 -14.96 1.45
CA LEU A 279 -17.06 -15.15 1.87
C LEU A 279 -16.97 -16.04 3.11
N ARG A 280 -17.87 -15.86 4.07
CA ARG A 280 -17.97 -16.73 5.26
C ARG A 280 -18.26 -18.18 4.89
N LEU A 281 -19.16 -18.42 3.94
CA LEU A 281 -19.47 -19.79 3.44
C LEU A 281 -18.26 -20.42 2.73
N GLU A 282 -17.48 -19.62 2.01
CA GLU A 282 -16.23 -20.04 1.35
C GLU A 282 -15.06 -20.17 2.36
N ARG A 283 -15.32 -19.91 3.69
CA ARG A 283 -14.35 -19.99 4.79
C ARG A 283 -13.18 -19.01 4.65
N CYS A 284 -13.44 -17.78 4.18
CA CYS A 284 -12.52 -16.66 4.35
C CYS A 284 -12.47 -16.26 5.83
N ASP A 285 -11.28 -16.01 6.39
CA ASP A 285 -11.10 -15.78 7.82
C ASP A 285 -11.56 -14.40 8.25
N GLU A 286 -11.12 -13.37 7.52
CA GLU A 286 -11.36 -11.97 7.85
C GLU A 286 -11.88 -11.18 6.66
N GLY A 287 -12.43 -10.02 6.93
CA GLY A 287 -12.91 -9.09 5.93
C GLY A 287 -12.64 -7.64 6.28
N GLN A 288 -12.46 -6.84 5.25
CA GLN A 288 -12.30 -5.40 5.32
C GLN A 288 -13.16 -4.74 4.25
N GLY A 289 -13.78 -3.61 4.56
CA GLY A 289 -14.62 -2.90 3.59
C GLY A 289 -15.59 -1.93 4.25
N TYR A 290 -16.34 -1.20 3.43
CA TYR A 290 -17.24 -0.16 3.91
C TYR A 290 -18.44 -0.71 4.68
N LEU A 291 -18.74 -1.99 4.54
CA LEU A 291 -19.73 -2.66 5.37
C LEU A 291 -19.36 -2.62 6.86
N PHE A 292 -18.08 -2.78 7.19
CA PHE A 292 -17.58 -2.78 8.57
C PHE A 292 -17.16 -1.40 9.06
N GLY A 293 -16.71 -0.55 8.15
CA GLY A 293 -16.30 0.82 8.44
C GLY A 293 -15.41 1.41 7.35
N LYS A 294 -15.54 2.71 7.17
CA LYS A 294 -14.57 3.49 6.36
C LYS A 294 -13.32 3.74 7.20
N PRO A 295 -12.17 4.05 6.57
CA PRO A 295 -11.00 4.51 7.31
C PRO A 295 -11.32 5.71 8.20
N LEU A 296 -10.97 5.63 9.49
CA LEU A 296 -11.29 6.60 10.54
C LEU A 296 -10.03 7.19 11.17
N PRO A 297 -10.05 8.45 11.64
CA PRO A 297 -9.01 8.97 12.52
C PRO A 297 -8.86 8.14 13.79
N ALA A 298 -7.66 8.13 14.40
CA ALA A 298 -7.34 7.33 15.57
C ALA A 298 -8.34 7.43 16.72
N ALA A 299 -8.84 8.64 17.02
CA ALA A 299 -9.80 8.86 18.09
C ALA A 299 -11.15 8.17 17.82
N GLN A 300 -11.63 8.25 16.58
CA GLN A 300 -12.90 7.62 16.19
C GLN A 300 -12.76 6.09 16.11
N PHE A 301 -11.63 5.60 15.62
CA PHE A 301 -11.34 4.16 15.61
C PHE A 301 -11.23 3.60 17.06
N GLY A 302 -10.62 4.35 17.97
CA GLY A 302 -10.61 3.99 19.40
C GLY A 302 -12.00 3.88 20.00
N GLN A 303 -12.95 4.74 19.60
CA GLN A 303 -14.35 4.61 20.03
C GLN A 303 -15.00 3.33 19.47
N LEU A 304 -14.70 2.97 18.22
CA LEU A 304 -15.15 1.72 17.60
C LEU A 304 -14.65 0.49 18.36
N LEU A 305 -13.44 0.54 18.94
CA LEU A 305 -12.88 -0.49 19.80
C LEU A 305 -13.49 -0.52 21.23
N GLY A 306 -14.46 0.36 21.52
CA GLY A 306 -15.02 0.50 22.87
C GLY A 306 -14.10 1.20 23.87
N LEU A 307 -13.02 1.82 23.40
CA LEU A 307 -12.11 2.58 24.24
C LEU A 307 -12.74 3.94 24.51
N GLY A 308 -13.18 4.23 25.74
CA GLY A 308 -13.80 5.50 26.14
C GLY A 308 -12.84 6.72 26.11
N LEU A 309 -11.98 6.80 25.10
CA LEU A 309 -10.92 7.79 24.94
C LEU A 309 -11.51 9.13 24.49
N LYS A 310 -11.47 10.13 25.35
CA LYS A 310 -11.70 11.53 24.93
C LYS A 310 -10.60 11.91 23.92
N ALA A 311 -11.00 12.39 22.75
CA ALA A 311 -10.06 12.88 21.72
C ALA A 311 -9.14 13.95 22.37
N LYS A 312 -7.85 13.64 22.53
CA LYS A 312 -6.85 14.69 22.64
C LYS A 312 -6.70 15.27 21.24
N VAL A 313 -7.33 16.40 21.00
CA VAL A 313 -7.04 17.22 19.82
C VAL A 313 -5.58 17.61 19.96
N ALA A 314 -4.72 17.04 19.12
CA ALA A 314 -3.37 17.55 18.95
C ALA A 314 -3.50 18.92 18.28
N ALA A 315 -3.08 19.95 18.99
CA ALA A 315 -2.94 21.30 18.49
C ALA A 315 -1.78 21.40 17.52
#